data_8bee2ef50091a1be631561afd99832e2
#
_entry.id   8bee2ef50091a1be631561afd99832e2
#
_cell.length_a   1.000
_cell.length_b   1.000
_cell.length_c   1.000
_cell.angle_alpha   90.00
_cell.angle_beta   90.00
_cell.angle_gamma   90.00
#
_symmetry.space_group_name_H-M   'P 1'
#
loop_
_entity.id
_entity.type
_entity.pdbx_description
1 polymer ?
#
loop_
_entity_poly.entity_id
_entity_poly.type
_entity_poly.pdbx_seq_one_letter_code
_entity_poly.pdbx_strand_id
1 'polypeptide(L)'
;MNIVYGGSFNPPTKAHKLIIDKLFQIFMPDNIIVVPVGNSYGKKGLIEFSHRLNMAKLLDNRVVISDFEDKEEYTGTYSLLNYLSDYYSDLYYVIGSDNLKKLDTWINYKQLLTDYKFIVFNRYGLDLSEIIDEKYPEFKNHFVIVELNLDVSATDFRENKNRDVITDEVYNYIVENNLYEVNKK
;
A
#
# COMPACT_ATOMS: atom_id res chain seq x y z
N MET A 1 -13.06 -11.87 5.44
CA MET A 1 -11.99 -10.87 5.66
C MET A 1 -11.60 -10.23 4.34
N ASN A 2 -11.62 -8.91 4.25
CA ASN A 2 -11.19 -8.16 3.09
C ASN A 2 -10.01 -7.25 3.47
N ILE A 3 -8.99 -7.16 2.62
CA ILE A 3 -7.76 -6.44 2.93
C ILE A 3 -7.59 -5.28 1.96
N VAL A 4 -7.39 -4.07 2.48
CA VAL A 4 -7.15 -2.87 1.68
C VAL A 4 -5.66 -2.54 1.74
N TYR A 5 -5.03 -2.43 0.57
CA TYR A 5 -3.62 -2.12 0.44
C TYR A 5 -3.42 -0.83 -0.35
N GLY A 6 -3.30 0.28 0.39
CA GLY A 6 -3.01 1.61 -0.16
C GLY A 6 -1.52 1.83 -0.41
N GLY A 7 -1.19 2.57 -1.45
CA GLY A 7 0.19 2.92 -1.76
C GLY A 7 0.36 3.85 -2.96
N SER A 8 1.55 4.42 -3.10
CA SER A 8 1.85 5.28 -4.27
C SER A 8 1.98 4.51 -5.57
N PHE A 9 2.48 3.26 -5.51
CA PHE A 9 2.77 2.40 -6.68
C PHE A 9 3.49 3.16 -7.82
N ASN A 10 4.56 3.87 -7.48
CA ASN A 10 5.25 4.81 -8.35
C ASN A 10 6.76 4.48 -8.53
N PRO A 11 7.13 3.41 -9.28
CA PRO A 11 6.29 2.30 -9.73
C PRO A 11 6.00 1.28 -8.64
N PRO A 12 5.10 0.32 -8.87
CA PRO A 12 5.00 -0.87 -8.04
C PRO A 12 6.31 -1.69 -8.12
N THR A 13 6.67 -2.33 -6.99
CA THR A 13 7.92 -3.07 -6.86
C THR A 13 7.70 -4.52 -6.47
N LYS A 14 8.75 -5.34 -6.51
CA LYS A 14 8.74 -6.72 -5.99
C LYS A 14 8.35 -6.78 -4.51
N ALA A 15 8.61 -5.71 -3.73
CA ALA A 15 8.13 -5.62 -2.36
C ALA A 15 6.61 -5.57 -2.26
N HIS A 16 5.95 -4.79 -3.15
CA HIS A 16 4.49 -4.75 -3.20
C HIS A 16 3.90 -6.12 -3.61
N LYS A 17 4.53 -6.79 -4.59
CA LYS A 17 4.15 -8.15 -4.99
C LYS A 17 4.30 -9.14 -3.83
N LEU A 18 5.43 -9.12 -3.13
CA LEU A 18 5.68 -10.01 -1.99
C LEU A 18 4.68 -9.76 -0.85
N ILE A 19 4.31 -8.50 -0.60
CA ILE A 19 3.26 -8.18 0.38
C ILE A 19 1.95 -8.85 -0.03
N ILE A 20 1.51 -8.70 -1.28
CA ILE A 20 0.28 -9.34 -1.79
C ILE A 20 0.34 -10.86 -1.64
N ASP A 21 1.46 -11.49 -2.00
CA ASP A 21 1.62 -12.95 -1.86
C ASP A 21 1.54 -13.41 -0.41
N LYS A 22 2.19 -12.68 0.51
CA LYS A 22 2.10 -12.97 1.96
C LYS A 22 0.68 -12.78 2.50
N LEU A 23 -0.05 -11.76 2.04
CA LEU A 23 -1.44 -11.55 2.46
C LEU A 23 -2.32 -12.73 2.05
N PHE A 24 -2.20 -13.21 0.81
CA PHE A 24 -2.93 -14.42 0.37
C PHE A 24 -2.50 -15.66 1.15
N GLN A 25 -1.20 -15.83 1.38
CA GLN A 25 -0.66 -17.01 2.06
C GLN A 25 -1.07 -17.10 3.53
N ILE A 26 -1.04 -15.97 4.26
CA ILE A 26 -1.24 -15.94 5.72
C ILE A 26 -2.72 -15.85 6.06
N PHE A 27 -3.46 -15.00 5.37
CA PHE A 27 -4.82 -14.61 5.76
C PHE A 27 -5.91 -15.25 4.90
N MET A 28 -5.57 -15.76 3.70
CA MET A 28 -6.57 -16.31 2.75
C MET A 28 -7.80 -15.40 2.61
N PRO A 29 -7.62 -14.10 2.31
CA PRO A 29 -8.71 -13.14 2.29
C PRO A 29 -9.68 -13.40 1.14
N ASP A 30 -10.94 -12.96 1.29
CA ASP A 30 -11.91 -12.98 0.21
C ASP A 30 -11.47 -12.05 -0.93
N ASN A 31 -10.97 -10.85 -0.58
CA ASN A 31 -10.42 -9.90 -1.53
C ASN A 31 -9.20 -9.16 -0.96
N ILE A 32 -8.26 -8.82 -1.84
CA ILE A 32 -7.25 -7.78 -1.60
C ILE A 32 -7.57 -6.63 -2.54
N ILE A 33 -7.94 -5.48 -1.97
CA ILE A 33 -8.26 -4.26 -2.69
C ILE A 33 -7.02 -3.37 -2.71
N VAL A 34 -6.36 -3.24 -3.86
CA VAL A 34 -5.21 -2.37 -4.04
C VAL A 34 -5.69 -0.98 -4.46
N VAL A 35 -5.24 0.04 -3.73
CA VAL A 35 -5.69 1.44 -3.91
C VAL A 35 -4.47 2.33 -4.16
N PRO A 36 -4.16 2.69 -5.42
CA PRO A 36 -3.16 3.72 -5.71
C PRO A 36 -3.63 5.08 -5.19
N VAL A 37 -2.75 5.81 -4.48
CA VAL A 37 -3.07 7.17 -4.00
C VAL A 37 -3.35 8.11 -5.17
N GLY A 38 -4.35 8.98 -5.01
CA GLY A 38 -4.73 9.97 -6.00
C GLY A 38 -3.69 11.07 -6.19
N ASN A 39 -3.88 11.91 -7.21
CA ASN A 39 -2.99 13.03 -7.46
C ASN A 39 -3.16 14.14 -6.40
N SER A 40 -4.34 14.24 -5.77
CA SER A 40 -4.65 15.15 -4.66
C SER A 40 -3.96 14.80 -3.33
N TYR A 41 -3.33 13.64 -3.22
CA TYR A 41 -2.60 13.18 -2.02
C TYR A 41 -1.41 14.10 -1.64
N GLY A 42 -1.01 15.02 -2.52
CA GLY A 42 0.02 16.01 -2.25
C GLY A 42 1.47 15.48 -2.29
N LYS A 43 1.70 14.23 -2.68
CA LYS A 43 3.03 13.65 -2.82
C LYS A 43 3.68 14.10 -4.13
N LYS A 44 4.83 14.79 -4.02
CA LYS A 44 5.61 15.23 -5.18
C LYS A 44 6.19 14.05 -5.98
N GLY A 45 6.30 14.23 -7.31
CA GLY A 45 6.98 13.27 -8.19
C GLY A 45 6.16 12.01 -8.51
N LEU A 46 4.86 12.02 -8.27
CA LEU A 46 3.97 10.98 -8.78
C LEU A 46 3.79 11.19 -10.29
N ILE A 47 3.91 10.10 -11.05
CA ILE A 47 3.47 10.11 -12.45
C ILE A 47 1.94 10.02 -12.51
N GLU A 48 1.36 10.22 -13.67
CA GLU A 48 -0.07 10.13 -13.94
C GLU A 48 -0.72 8.95 -13.24
N PHE A 49 -1.90 9.19 -12.64
CA PHE A 49 -2.63 8.17 -11.88
C PHE A 49 -2.94 6.93 -12.72
N SER A 50 -3.37 7.13 -13.96
CA SER A 50 -3.71 6.06 -14.91
C SER A 50 -2.55 5.08 -15.13
N HIS A 51 -1.32 5.56 -15.23
CA HIS A 51 -0.13 4.71 -15.35
C HIS A 51 0.14 3.93 -14.06
N ARG A 52 0.01 4.57 -12.88
CA ARG A 52 0.20 3.90 -11.59
C ARG A 52 -0.86 2.82 -11.35
N LEU A 53 -2.12 3.11 -11.71
CA LEU A 53 -3.22 2.17 -11.67
C LEU A 53 -2.95 0.95 -12.58
N ASN A 54 -2.55 1.19 -13.83
CA ASN A 54 -2.29 0.13 -14.79
C ASN A 54 -1.10 -0.74 -14.37
N MET A 55 -0.02 -0.15 -13.85
CA MET A 55 1.10 -0.91 -13.31
C MET A 55 0.72 -1.71 -12.05
N ALA A 56 -0.14 -1.17 -11.18
CA ALA A 56 -0.61 -1.90 -10.01
C ALA A 56 -1.41 -3.17 -10.39
N LYS A 57 -2.19 -3.13 -11.47
CA LYS A 57 -2.88 -4.31 -12.03
C LYS A 57 -1.94 -5.44 -12.44
N LEU A 58 -0.70 -5.11 -12.81
CA LEU A 58 0.30 -6.09 -13.24
C LEU A 58 0.96 -6.83 -12.07
N LEU A 59 0.74 -6.40 -10.81
CA LEU A 59 1.33 -7.06 -9.66
C LEU A 59 0.75 -8.47 -9.44
N ASP A 60 -0.57 -8.59 -9.55
CA ASP A 60 -1.26 -9.86 -9.35
C ASP A 60 -2.68 -9.79 -9.94
N ASN A 61 -3.08 -10.81 -10.68
CA ASN A 61 -4.40 -10.86 -11.32
C ASN A 61 -5.54 -11.21 -10.35
N ARG A 62 -5.24 -11.60 -9.11
CA ARG A 62 -6.21 -11.93 -8.07
C ARG A 62 -6.70 -10.71 -7.28
N VAL A 63 -5.99 -9.58 -7.38
CA VAL A 63 -6.35 -8.37 -6.63
C VAL A 63 -7.46 -7.58 -7.32
N VAL A 64 -8.27 -6.93 -6.53
CA VAL A 64 -9.22 -5.89 -6.99
C VAL A 64 -8.50 -4.55 -6.98
N ILE A 65 -8.61 -3.78 -8.06
CA ILE A 65 -8.02 -2.44 -8.12
C ILE A 65 -9.12 -1.40 -7.92
N SER A 66 -8.94 -0.48 -6.99
CA SER A 66 -9.84 0.65 -6.76
C SER A 66 -9.25 1.95 -7.31
N ASP A 67 -10.06 2.72 -8.00
CA ASP A 67 -9.76 4.06 -8.51
C ASP A 67 -10.39 5.17 -7.64
N PHE A 68 -10.82 4.84 -6.44
CA PHE A 68 -11.51 5.76 -5.53
C PHE A 68 -10.73 7.07 -5.34
N GLU A 69 -9.44 7.01 -5.08
CA GLU A 69 -8.60 8.17 -4.80
C GLU A 69 -8.31 9.07 -6.03
N ASP A 70 -8.64 8.63 -7.24
CA ASP A 70 -8.62 9.49 -8.44
C ASP A 70 -9.91 10.31 -8.59
N LYS A 71 -11.01 9.74 -8.17
CA LYS A 71 -12.35 10.33 -8.31
C LYS A 71 -12.70 11.33 -7.21
N GLU A 72 -12.10 11.13 -6.04
CA GLU A 72 -12.40 11.89 -4.84
C GLU A 72 -11.17 12.70 -4.37
N GLU A 73 -11.41 13.86 -3.78
CA GLU A 73 -10.36 14.59 -3.07
C GLU A 73 -9.85 13.76 -1.89
N TYR A 74 -8.54 13.70 -1.69
CA TYR A 74 -7.97 12.95 -0.57
C TYR A 74 -8.39 13.56 0.78
N THR A 75 -9.21 12.85 1.51
CA THR A 75 -9.71 13.22 2.84
C THR A 75 -9.25 12.27 3.94
N GLY A 76 -8.27 11.42 3.64
CA GLY A 76 -7.65 10.50 4.58
C GLY A 76 -8.11 9.05 4.42
N THR A 77 -7.34 8.14 5.00
CA THR A 77 -7.59 6.69 4.95
C THR A 77 -8.95 6.29 5.54
N TYR A 78 -9.44 7.06 6.54
CA TYR A 78 -10.75 6.81 7.13
C TYR A 78 -11.87 6.93 6.09
N SER A 79 -11.86 7.98 5.26
CA SER A 79 -12.87 8.16 4.20
C SER A 79 -12.83 7.05 3.15
N LEU A 80 -11.63 6.60 2.77
CA LEU A 80 -11.47 5.46 1.87
C LEU A 80 -12.10 4.19 2.45
N LEU A 81 -11.78 3.85 3.69
CA LEU A 81 -12.30 2.63 4.32
C LEU A 81 -13.80 2.72 4.57
N ASN A 82 -14.31 3.89 4.93
CA ASN A 82 -15.73 4.11 5.09
C ASN A 82 -16.50 3.92 3.76
N TYR A 83 -15.97 4.45 2.65
CA TYR A 83 -16.53 4.19 1.31
C TYR A 83 -16.50 2.69 0.96
N LEU A 84 -15.37 2.03 1.18
CA LEU A 84 -15.23 0.60 0.88
C LEU A 84 -16.11 -0.29 1.76
N SER A 85 -16.48 0.16 2.97
CA SER A 85 -17.34 -0.58 3.88
C SER A 85 -18.78 -0.76 3.37
N ASP A 86 -19.22 0.05 2.40
CA ASP A 86 -20.50 -0.13 1.71
C ASP A 86 -20.50 -1.37 0.79
N TYR A 87 -19.33 -1.85 0.39
CA TYR A 87 -19.15 -2.96 -0.55
C TYR A 87 -18.49 -4.19 0.08
N TYR A 88 -17.67 -4.00 1.11
CA TYR A 88 -16.86 -5.06 1.72
C TYR A 88 -16.96 -5.02 3.24
N SER A 89 -17.29 -6.14 3.85
CA SER A 89 -17.29 -6.30 5.32
C SER A 89 -15.91 -6.72 5.83
N ASP A 90 -15.67 -6.58 7.14
CA ASP A 90 -14.45 -7.04 7.83
C ASP A 90 -13.17 -6.56 7.15
N LEU A 91 -13.07 -5.22 7.03
CA LEU A 91 -11.95 -4.54 6.38
C LEU A 91 -10.72 -4.44 7.29
N TYR A 92 -9.55 -4.82 6.74
CA TYR A 92 -8.23 -4.62 7.33
C TYR A 92 -7.40 -3.72 6.42
N TYR A 93 -6.66 -2.77 7.00
CA TYR A 93 -5.81 -1.88 6.23
C TYR A 93 -4.32 -2.23 6.39
N VAL A 94 -3.58 -2.30 5.28
CA VAL A 94 -2.16 -2.64 5.27
C VAL A 94 -1.32 -1.39 5.42
N ILE A 95 -0.39 -1.41 6.39
CA ILE A 95 0.62 -0.36 6.58
C ILE A 95 2.00 -0.96 6.78
N GLY A 96 3.03 -0.16 6.52
CA GLY A 96 4.40 -0.48 6.95
C GLY A 96 4.70 0.04 8.36
N SER A 97 5.76 -0.46 8.98
CA SER A 97 6.23 -0.01 10.29
C SER A 97 6.47 1.50 10.37
N ASP A 98 6.91 2.13 9.27
CA ASP A 98 7.09 3.60 9.22
C ASP A 98 5.77 4.37 9.35
N ASN A 99 4.68 3.83 8.80
CA ASN A 99 3.36 4.41 8.93
C ASN A 99 2.77 4.18 10.32
N LEU A 100 3.02 3.03 10.94
CA LEU A 100 2.60 2.78 12.33
C LEU A 100 3.14 3.85 13.28
N LYS A 101 4.43 4.23 13.14
CA LYS A 101 5.06 5.28 13.95
C LYS A 101 4.37 6.64 13.85
N LYS A 102 3.67 6.91 12.75
CA LYS A 102 3.04 8.20 12.40
C LYS A 102 1.52 8.11 12.32
N LEU A 103 0.92 6.98 12.66
CA LEU A 103 -0.52 6.76 12.49
C LEU A 103 -1.35 7.76 13.30
N ASP A 104 -0.82 8.21 14.45
CA ASP A 104 -1.40 9.26 15.30
C ASP A 104 -1.46 10.65 14.63
N THR A 105 -0.78 10.85 13.51
CA THR A 105 -0.83 12.09 12.71
C THR A 105 -1.83 12.01 11.54
N TRP A 106 -2.47 10.85 11.33
CA TRP A 106 -3.40 10.68 10.21
C TRP A 106 -4.75 11.35 10.49
N ILE A 107 -5.40 11.81 9.41
CA ILE A 107 -6.73 12.42 9.50
C ILE A 107 -7.69 11.42 10.13
N ASN A 108 -8.40 11.83 11.19
CA ASN A 108 -9.36 11.01 11.94
C ASN A 108 -8.78 9.69 12.48
N TYR A 109 -7.49 9.68 12.89
CA TYR A 109 -6.81 8.45 13.31
C TYR A 109 -7.50 7.70 14.46
N LYS A 110 -8.12 8.41 15.43
CA LYS A 110 -8.84 7.77 16.53
C LYS A 110 -10.04 6.98 16.04
N GLN A 111 -10.84 7.60 15.16
CA GLN A 111 -12.00 6.92 14.58
C GLN A 111 -11.54 5.76 13.68
N LEU A 112 -10.47 5.98 12.91
CA LEU A 112 -9.84 4.95 12.08
C LEU A 112 -9.42 3.73 12.91
N LEU A 113 -8.80 3.93 14.08
CA LEU A 113 -8.42 2.85 15.00
C LEU A 113 -9.62 2.21 15.70
N THR A 114 -10.69 2.96 15.94
CA THR A 114 -11.91 2.43 16.57
C THR A 114 -12.63 1.46 15.62
N ASP A 115 -12.73 1.80 14.35
CA ASP A 115 -13.62 1.10 13.41
C ASP A 115 -12.90 0.02 12.59
N TYR A 116 -11.56 0.12 12.43
CA TYR A 116 -10.81 -0.77 11.54
C TYR A 116 -9.59 -1.40 12.20
N LYS A 117 -9.16 -2.52 11.63
CA LYS A 117 -7.96 -3.26 12.03
C LYS A 117 -6.84 -3.10 11.01
N PHE A 118 -5.61 -3.35 11.44
CA PHE A 118 -4.41 -3.11 10.65
C PHE A 118 -3.55 -4.37 10.55
N ILE A 119 -2.99 -4.58 9.35
CA ILE A 119 -1.89 -5.50 9.13
C ILE A 119 -0.64 -4.66 8.95
N VAL A 120 0.33 -4.84 9.85
CA VAL A 120 1.56 -4.05 9.88
C VAL A 120 2.71 -4.89 9.37
N PHE A 121 3.26 -4.53 8.21
CA PHE A 121 4.48 -5.16 7.70
C PHE A 121 5.72 -4.54 8.33
N ASN A 122 6.44 -5.35 9.13
CA ASN A 122 7.69 -4.98 9.78
C ASN A 122 8.87 -5.29 8.85
N ARG A 123 9.46 -4.24 8.26
CA ARG A 123 10.54 -4.38 7.26
C ARG A 123 11.93 -4.51 7.86
N TYR A 124 12.13 -4.06 9.10
CA TYR A 124 13.46 -3.86 9.68
C TYR A 124 13.64 -4.61 11.00
N GLY A 125 12.79 -5.57 11.33
CA GLY A 125 12.86 -6.31 12.59
C GLY A 125 12.76 -5.40 13.82
N LEU A 126 12.00 -4.32 13.73
CA LEU A 126 11.78 -3.38 14.84
C LEU A 126 10.88 -4.02 15.90
N ASP A 127 11.10 -3.69 17.15
CA ASP A 127 10.11 -4.01 18.18
C ASP A 127 8.90 -3.07 18.05
N LEU A 128 7.89 -3.55 17.32
CA LEU A 128 6.65 -2.80 17.10
C LEU A 128 5.70 -2.90 18.29
N SER A 129 5.89 -3.85 19.19
CA SER A 129 5.07 -4.00 20.38
C SER A 129 5.26 -2.81 21.32
N GLU A 130 6.49 -2.33 21.50
CA GLU A 130 6.78 -1.14 22.30
C GLU A 130 6.05 0.10 21.73
N ILE A 131 6.08 0.29 20.41
CA ILE A 131 5.40 1.42 19.75
C ILE A 131 3.87 1.34 19.95
N ILE A 132 3.30 0.14 19.84
CA ILE A 132 1.87 -0.08 20.01
C ILE A 132 1.48 0.15 21.49
N ASP A 133 2.30 -0.34 22.41
CA ASP A 133 2.06 -0.22 23.86
C ASP A 133 2.12 1.24 24.32
N GLU A 134 3.02 2.01 23.77
CA GLU A 134 3.21 3.43 24.11
C GLU A 134 2.15 4.32 23.45
N LYS A 135 1.93 4.17 22.13
CA LYS A 135 1.09 5.11 21.36
C LYS A 135 -0.38 4.68 21.24
N TYR A 136 -0.66 3.38 21.24
CA TYR A 136 -1.98 2.81 20.93
C TYR A 136 -2.44 1.76 21.96
N PRO A 137 -2.30 2.00 23.28
CA PRO A 137 -2.54 1.00 24.31
C PRO A 137 -3.96 0.43 24.30
N GLU A 138 -4.96 1.24 23.94
CA GLU A 138 -6.37 0.85 23.87
C GLU A 138 -6.69 0.01 22.62
N PHE A 139 -5.82 0.03 21.60
CA PHE A 139 -6.02 -0.59 20.28
C PHE A 139 -5.06 -1.75 19.98
N LYS A 140 -4.38 -2.31 21.00
CA LYS A 140 -3.36 -3.36 20.80
C LYS A 140 -3.86 -4.53 19.93
N ASN A 141 -5.09 -4.96 20.15
CA ASN A 141 -5.71 -6.07 19.44
C ASN A 141 -6.17 -5.72 18.00
N HIS A 142 -5.99 -4.46 17.57
CA HIS A 142 -6.33 -4.01 16.22
C HIS A 142 -5.13 -4.16 15.25
N PHE A 143 -3.96 -4.54 15.74
CA PHE A 143 -2.75 -4.69 14.94
C PHE A 143 -2.31 -6.15 14.82
N VAL A 144 -2.13 -6.62 13.59
CA VAL A 144 -1.50 -7.90 13.28
C VAL A 144 -0.15 -7.62 12.65
N ILE A 145 0.94 -8.04 13.30
CA ILE A 145 2.31 -7.80 12.81
C ILE A 145 2.73 -8.96 11.91
N VAL A 146 3.25 -8.64 10.74
CA VAL A 146 3.81 -9.59 9.77
C VAL A 146 5.25 -9.19 9.44
N GLU A 147 6.19 -10.10 9.64
CA GLU A 147 7.59 -9.86 9.30
C GLU A 147 7.82 -9.90 7.78
N LEU A 148 8.57 -8.92 7.28
CA LEU A 148 8.91 -8.77 5.88
C LEU A 148 10.41 -8.47 5.71
N ASN A 149 11.20 -9.49 5.40
CA ASN A 149 12.62 -9.34 5.17
C ASN A 149 12.91 -9.03 3.69
N LEU A 150 12.64 -7.79 3.28
CA LEU A 150 12.95 -7.32 1.94
C LEU A 150 13.24 -5.83 1.92
N ASP A 151 14.46 -5.48 1.54
CA ASP A 151 14.89 -4.09 1.35
C ASP A 151 14.80 -3.71 -0.14
N VAL A 152 13.60 -3.36 -0.58
CA VAL A 152 13.30 -2.94 -1.96
C VAL A 152 12.45 -1.69 -1.94
N SER A 153 12.88 -0.64 -2.62
CA SER A 153 12.15 0.62 -2.69
C SER A 153 11.92 1.10 -4.13
N ALA A 154 10.76 1.75 -4.35
CA ALA A 154 10.48 2.41 -5.62
C ALA A 154 11.41 3.62 -5.87
N THR A 155 11.99 4.19 -4.83
CA THR A 155 12.98 5.26 -4.92
C THR A 155 14.23 4.78 -5.63
N ASP A 156 14.71 3.59 -5.30
CA ASP A 156 15.89 3.00 -5.95
C ASP A 156 15.67 2.85 -7.47
N PHE A 157 14.48 2.44 -7.90
CA PHE A 157 14.16 2.43 -9.33
C PHE A 157 14.15 3.83 -9.95
N ARG A 158 13.51 4.81 -9.31
CA ARG A 158 13.39 6.16 -9.89
C ARG A 158 14.73 6.86 -10.01
N GLU A 159 15.61 6.72 -9.02
CA GLU A 159 16.91 7.39 -8.95
C GLU A 159 17.99 6.62 -9.70
N ASN A 160 18.09 5.32 -9.48
CA ASN A 160 19.18 4.48 -9.98
C ASN A 160 18.80 3.62 -11.20
N LYS A 161 17.51 3.63 -11.62
CA LYS A 161 16.98 2.76 -12.67
C LYS A 161 17.23 1.27 -12.38
N ASN A 162 17.30 0.90 -11.09
CA ASN A 162 17.55 -0.47 -10.70
C ASN A 162 16.36 -1.37 -11.09
N ARG A 163 16.55 -2.15 -12.15
CA ARG A 163 15.53 -3.04 -12.69
C ARG A 163 15.22 -4.21 -11.76
N ASP A 164 16.15 -4.59 -10.90
CA ASP A 164 15.99 -5.76 -10.01
C ASP A 164 14.89 -5.57 -8.95
N VAL A 165 14.48 -4.32 -8.71
CA VAL A 165 13.46 -4.00 -7.73
C VAL A 165 12.03 -4.08 -8.26
N ILE A 166 11.82 -4.22 -9.58
CA ILE A 166 10.49 -4.32 -10.21
C ILE A 166 10.32 -5.62 -10.98
N THR A 167 9.07 -6.01 -11.26
CA THR A 167 8.76 -7.21 -12.06
C THR A 167 8.97 -6.93 -13.54
N ASP A 168 9.08 -7.98 -14.35
CA ASP A 168 9.28 -7.86 -15.80
C ASP A 168 8.07 -7.20 -16.46
N GLU A 169 6.86 -7.52 -16.02
CA GLU A 169 5.61 -6.95 -16.53
C GLU A 169 5.56 -5.44 -16.31
N VAL A 170 5.90 -4.99 -15.09
CA VAL A 170 5.95 -3.56 -14.75
C VAL A 170 7.06 -2.85 -15.55
N TYR A 171 8.23 -3.47 -15.70
CA TYR A 171 9.31 -2.90 -16.50
C TYR A 171 8.93 -2.73 -17.97
N ASN A 172 8.32 -3.75 -18.58
CA ASN A 172 7.87 -3.70 -19.97
C ASN A 172 6.85 -2.57 -20.17
N TYR A 173 5.87 -2.44 -19.26
CA TYR A 173 4.92 -1.35 -19.30
C TYR A 173 5.60 0.04 -19.24
N ILE A 174 6.61 0.20 -18.38
CA ILE A 174 7.38 1.43 -18.22
C ILE A 174 8.09 1.80 -19.55
N VAL A 175 8.74 0.81 -20.19
CA VAL A 175 9.46 1.02 -21.45
C VAL A 175 8.49 1.33 -22.59
N GLU A 176 7.39 0.61 -22.70
CA GLU A 176 6.37 0.82 -23.73
C GLU A 176 5.74 2.22 -23.68
N ASN A 177 5.57 2.75 -22.47
CA ASN A 177 4.94 4.05 -22.24
C ASN A 177 5.96 5.20 -22.01
N ASN A 178 7.27 4.95 -22.21
CA ASN A 178 8.36 5.92 -22.03
C ASN A 178 8.33 6.62 -20.66
N LEU A 179 8.04 5.87 -19.58
CA LEU A 179 7.95 6.40 -18.22
C LEU A 179 9.33 6.44 -17.55
N TYR A 180 9.46 7.32 -16.55
CA TYR A 180 10.67 7.46 -15.71
C TYR A 180 11.98 7.64 -16.50
N GLU A 181 11.92 8.20 -17.71
CA GLU A 181 13.10 8.40 -18.57
C GLU A 181 13.88 7.10 -18.87
N VAL A 182 13.18 5.97 -18.88
CA VAL A 182 13.76 4.69 -19.30
C VAL A 182 13.60 4.55 -20.82
N ASN A 183 14.71 4.66 -21.54
CA ASN A 183 14.72 4.54 -23.00
C ASN A 183 14.65 3.07 -23.44
N LYS A 184 13.99 2.83 -24.58
CA LYS A 184 14.10 1.55 -25.31
C LYS A 184 15.56 1.37 -25.71
N LYS A 185 16.22 0.32 -25.19
CA LYS A 185 17.51 -0.13 -25.72
C LYS A 185 17.30 -0.91 -27.00
#